data_3031acae752ec28cac21c9909788cc05
#
_entry.id   3031acae752ec28cac21c9909788cc05
#
_cell.length_a   1.000
_cell.length_b   1.000
_cell.length_c   1.000
_cell.angle_alpha   90.00
_cell.angle_beta   90.00
_cell.angle_gamma   90.00
#
_symmetry.space_group_name_H-M   'P 1'
#
loop_
_entity.id
_entity.type
_entity.pdbx_description
1 polymer ?
#
loop_
_entity_poly.entity_id
_entity_poly.type
_entity_poly.pdbx_seq_one_letter_code
_entity_poly.pdbx_strand_id
1 'polypeptide(L)'
;MAVSGLGTTWNLPNYASELFTADTSQTPFLTMAGGLTGGMMTDNFEFPTAILFDMPDASQPNISEQASATAPAASHVDRKQESNVVQIHQEVIDLTYAKMSNSGRMSGLNTAGQQANPASEEDWQINQKLIKIARDVEFSFLQGTYNKTTDGSQANKTRGMIELAKTASHIEGGSKLLTVDMMKELFLEMANNGAYFNNMVLFCGAFQKQLITSLYEKQLGYNVGAARNVGGMNVTELETDFCKMGIVWDRFMPEDTILVADMAHV
;
A
#
# COMPACT_ATOMS: atom_id res chain seq x y z
N MET A 1 12.77 0.37 -21.78
CA MET A 1 13.12 0.22 -23.22
C MET A 1 11.86 0.52 -24.01
N ALA A 2 11.79 1.69 -24.64
CA ALA A 2 10.63 2.05 -25.46
C ALA A 2 10.67 1.23 -26.75
N VAL A 3 9.80 0.27 -26.90
CA VAL A 3 9.64 -0.47 -28.15
C VAL A 3 8.71 0.35 -29.05
N SER A 4 9.27 1.31 -29.76
CA SER A 4 8.57 2.01 -30.84
C SER A 4 8.75 1.22 -32.13
N GLY A 5 7.94 0.22 -32.34
CA GLY A 5 7.91 -0.54 -33.58
C GLY A 5 6.74 -0.09 -34.45
N LEU A 6 6.99 0.28 -35.68
CA LEU A 6 6.01 0.43 -36.74
C LEU A 6 5.27 -0.91 -36.99
N GLY A 7 4.31 -1.26 -36.16
CA GLY A 7 3.46 -2.43 -36.34
C GLY A 7 4.15 -3.80 -36.34
N THR A 8 5.40 -3.88 -35.88
CA THR A 8 6.27 -5.07 -36.09
C THR A 8 6.68 -5.76 -34.80
N THR A 9 5.96 -5.52 -33.68
CA THR A 9 6.30 -6.09 -32.37
C THR A 9 6.36 -7.63 -32.38
N TRP A 10 5.70 -8.28 -33.35
CA TRP A 10 5.59 -9.73 -33.48
C TRP A 10 6.20 -10.30 -34.77
N ASN A 11 7.07 -9.53 -35.46
CA ASN A 11 7.78 -10.01 -36.68
C ASN A 11 8.97 -10.94 -36.35
N LEU A 12 9.18 -11.31 -35.12
CA LEU A 12 10.15 -12.30 -34.74
C LEU A 12 9.67 -13.71 -35.06
N PRO A 13 10.56 -14.63 -35.39
CA PRO A 13 10.19 -16.04 -35.61
C PRO A 13 9.48 -16.54 -34.34
N ASN A 14 8.40 -17.28 -34.57
CA ASN A 14 7.52 -17.78 -33.52
C ASN A 14 8.28 -18.79 -32.65
N TYR A 15 8.57 -18.42 -31.41
CA TYR A 15 9.15 -19.33 -30.43
C TYR A 15 8.03 -20.06 -29.71
N ALA A 16 8.13 -21.37 -29.58
CA ALA A 16 7.14 -22.24 -28.93
C ALA A 16 7.10 -22.12 -27.41
N SER A 17 7.77 -21.13 -26.82
CA SER A 17 7.83 -20.90 -25.39
C SER A 17 7.37 -19.49 -25.04
N GLU A 18 6.69 -19.34 -23.91
CA GLU A 18 6.35 -18.04 -23.34
C GLU A 18 7.63 -17.21 -23.09
N LEU A 19 7.60 -15.97 -23.56
CA LEU A 19 8.63 -15.01 -23.21
C LEU A 19 8.35 -14.47 -21.82
N PHE A 20 9.19 -14.84 -20.84
CA PHE A 20 9.09 -14.32 -19.49
C PHE A 20 9.55 -12.86 -19.45
N THR A 21 8.68 -11.98 -19.07
CA THR A 21 8.99 -10.60 -18.71
C THR A 21 8.99 -10.46 -17.19
N ALA A 22 9.91 -9.65 -16.66
CA ALA A 22 9.88 -9.29 -15.25
C ALA A 22 8.55 -8.58 -14.95
N ASP A 23 7.70 -9.22 -14.17
CA ASP A 23 6.42 -8.67 -13.79
C ASP A 23 6.59 -7.69 -12.62
N THR A 24 6.10 -6.47 -12.80
CA THR A 24 6.08 -5.41 -11.78
C THR A 24 4.66 -4.99 -11.46
N SER A 25 3.68 -5.84 -11.77
CA SER A 25 2.26 -5.54 -11.63
C SER A 25 1.72 -5.74 -10.21
N GLN A 26 2.53 -6.25 -9.29
CA GLN A 26 2.09 -6.54 -7.92
C GLN A 26 1.73 -5.26 -7.17
N THR A 27 0.52 -5.23 -6.63
CA THR A 27 -0.05 -4.15 -5.83
C THR A 27 -0.62 -4.74 -4.54
N PRO A 28 0.23 -5.08 -3.54
CA PRO A 28 -0.20 -5.81 -2.36
C PRO A 28 -1.13 -4.98 -1.47
N PHE A 29 -0.88 -3.69 -1.27
CA PHE A 29 -1.70 -2.82 -0.45
C PHE A 29 -3.11 -2.69 -1.06
N LEU A 30 -3.21 -2.36 -2.34
CA LEU A 30 -4.48 -2.24 -3.05
C LEU A 30 -5.27 -3.56 -3.04
N THR A 31 -4.57 -4.69 -3.21
CA THR A 31 -5.21 -6.02 -3.16
C THR A 31 -5.81 -6.29 -1.78
N MET A 32 -5.11 -5.93 -0.71
CA MET A 32 -5.59 -6.09 0.67
C MET A 32 -6.72 -5.11 1.00
N ALA A 33 -6.74 -3.92 0.41
CA ALA A 33 -7.81 -2.94 0.54
C ALA A 33 -9.07 -3.26 -0.30
N GLY A 34 -9.07 -4.35 -1.09
CA GLY A 34 -10.22 -4.82 -1.86
C GLY A 34 -10.09 -4.65 -3.38
N GLY A 35 -8.93 -4.26 -3.89
CA GLY A 35 -8.66 -4.08 -5.32
C GLY A 35 -9.30 -2.82 -5.91
N LEU A 36 -9.30 -2.70 -7.23
CA LEU A 36 -9.89 -1.54 -7.94
C LEU A 36 -11.43 -1.47 -7.84
N THR A 37 -12.08 -2.55 -7.43
CA THR A 37 -13.54 -2.64 -7.33
C THR A 37 -14.03 -2.65 -5.88
N GLY A 38 -13.10 -2.66 -4.93
CA GLY A 38 -13.41 -2.63 -3.50
C GLY A 38 -13.68 -1.21 -2.99
N GLY A 39 -14.00 -1.12 -1.71
CA GLY A 39 -14.20 0.13 -1.02
C GLY A 39 -15.63 0.67 -1.06
N MET A 40 -15.81 1.88 -0.60
CA MET A 40 -17.10 2.58 -0.53
C MET A 40 -17.22 3.56 -1.70
N MET A 41 -18.39 3.62 -2.31
CA MET A 41 -18.68 4.60 -3.35
C MET A 41 -19.04 5.95 -2.74
N THR A 42 -18.56 7.04 -3.33
CA THR A 42 -18.94 8.40 -2.99
C THR A 42 -19.23 9.21 -4.24
N ASP A 43 -20.25 10.06 -4.16
CA ASP A 43 -20.61 11.01 -5.22
C ASP A 43 -19.95 12.37 -5.02
N ASN A 44 -19.23 12.57 -3.92
CA ASN A 44 -18.56 13.81 -3.58
C ASN A 44 -17.06 13.73 -3.86
N PHE A 45 -16.47 14.82 -4.27
CA PHE A 45 -15.01 14.94 -4.42
C PHE A 45 -14.25 14.88 -3.09
N GLU A 46 -14.91 15.22 -2.00
CA GLU A 46 -14.38 15.17 -0.64
C GLU A 46 -15.22 14.23 0.20
N PHE A 47 -14.56 13.36 0.93
CA PHE A 47 -15.20 12.39 1.80
C PHE A 47 -14.52 12.37 3.18
N PRO A 48 -15.28 12.12 4.25
CA PRO A 48 -14.72 12.03 5.59
C PRO A 48 -13.93 10.73 5.75
N THR A 49 -12.76 10.82 6.36
CA THR A 49 -11.91 9.66 6.68
C THR A 49 -11.90 9.31 8.15
N ALA A 50 -11.95 10.31 9.03
CA ALA A 50 -11.91 10.10 10.47
C ALA A 50 -12.63 11.21 11.23
N ILE A 51 -13.06 10.88 12.44
CA ILE A 51 -13.50 11.85 13.45
C ILE A 51 -12.45 11.84 14.55
N LEU A 52 -11.76 12.95 14.72
CA LEU A 52 -10.82 13.16 15.80
C LEU A 52 -11.56 13.81 16.98
N PHE A 53 -11.33 13.30 18.16
CA PHE A 53 -11.81 13.91 19.40
C PHE A 53 -10.76 13.73 20.50
N ASP A 54 -10.64 14.73 21.33
CA ASP A 54 -9.72 14.74 22.45
C ASP A 54 -10.44 14.14 23.66
N MET A 55 -10.05 12.90 24.02
CA MET A 55 -10.62 12.20 25.16
C MET A 55 -9.88 12.65 26.41
N PRO A 56 -10.58 13.19 27.43
CA PRO A 56 -9.94 13.54 28.69
C PRO A 56 -9.27 12.34 29.35
N ASP A 57 -8.09 12.55 29.92
CA ASP A 57 -7.38 11.51 30.66
C ASP A 57 -8.22 10.95 31.80
N ALA A 58 -8.12 9.64 32.00
CA ALA A 58 -8.76 9.00 33.14
C ALA A 58 -8.10 9.47 34.43
N SER A 59 -8.89 9.94 35.37
CA SER A 59 -8.43 10.35 36.71
C SER A 59 -9.32 9.76 37.80
N GLN A 60 -8.74 9.56 38.96
CA GLN A 60 -9.57 9.18 40.14
C GLN A 60 -10.36 10.40 40.60
N PRO A 61 -11.72 10.33 40.62
CA PRO A 61 -12.53 11.44 41.10
C PRO A 61 -12.19 11.78 42.56
N ASN A 62 -11.95 13.05 42.85
CA ASN A 62 -11.68 13.55 44.21
C ASN A 62 -12.77 14.53 44.59
N ILE A 63 -14.00 13.99 44.77
CA ILE A 63 -15.17 14.77 45.11
C ILE A 63 -15.52 14.44 46.58
N SER A 64 -15.44 15.43 47.47
CA SER A 64 -15.87 15.28 48.85
C SER A 64 -17.39 15.29 48.94
N GLU A 65 -17.94 14.73 50.03
CA GLU A 65 -19.39 14.75 50.28
C GLU A 65 -19.95 16.18 50.27
N GLN A 66 -19.24 17.13 50.82
CA GLN A 66 -19.63 18.53 50.81
C GLN A 66 -19.57 19.17 49.43
N ALA A 67 -18.54 18.84 48.65
CA ALA A 67 -18.38 19.32 47.27
C ALA A 67 -19.42 18.73 46.30
N SER A 68 -19.96 17.54 46.60
CA SER A 68 -20.99 16.86 45.79
C SER A 68 -22.34 17.61 45.76
N ALA A 69 -22.56 18.51 46.71
CA ALA A 69 -23.74 19.35 46.72
C ALA A 69 -23.71 20.49 45.70
N THR A 70 -22.57 20.76 45.13
CA THR A 70 -22.40 21.81 44.10
C THR A 70 -22.13 21.17 42.73
N ALA A 71 -22.86 21.61 41.70
CA ALA A 71 -22.63 21.10 40.34
C ALA A 71 -21.18 21.41 39.87
N PRO A 72 -20.49 20.45 39.28
CA PRO A 72 -19.15 20.68 38.70
C PRO A 72 -19.21 21.67 37.55
N ALA A 73 -18.06 22.25 37.19
CA ALA A 73 -17.94 23.11 36.01
C ALA A 73 -18.28 22.30 34.76
N ALA A 74 -19.05 22.90 33.86
CA ALA A 74 -19.37 22.25 32.59
C ALA A 74 -18.10 22.13 31.73
N SER A 75 -17.90 20.97 31.17
CA SER A 75 -16.85 20.69 30.20
C SER A 75 -17.44 20.06 28.94
N HIS A 76 -16.76 20.16 27.84
CA HIS A 76 -17.13 19.52 26.57
C HIS A 76 -15.88 18.91 25.92
N VAL A 77 -16.10 17.94 25.04
CA VAL A 77 -15.06 17.33 24.21
C VAL A 77 -15.23 17.86 22.79
N ASP A 78 -14.19 18.47 22.28
CA ASP A 78 -14.17 18.98 20.91
C ASP A 78 -14.02 17.82 19.91
N ARG A 79 -14.73 17.93 18.81
CA ARG A 79 -14.66 16.97 17.68
C ARG A 79 -14.23 17.68 16.43
N LYS A 80 -13.30 17.09 15.70
CA LYS A 80 -12.86 17.53 14.38
C LYS A 80 -13.03 16.39 13.39
N GLN A 81 -13.50 16.70 12.21
CA GLN A 81 -13.59 15.75 11.11
C GLN A 81 -12.37 15.91 10.19
N GLU A 82 -11.71 14.81 9.92
CA GLU A 82 -10.69 14.72 8.86
C GLU A 82 -11.35 14.26 7.56
N SER A 83 -10.86 14.80 6.45
CA SER A 83 -11.36 14.46 5.12
C SER A 83 -10.23 14.17 4.14
N ASN A 84 -10.55 13.44 3.10
CA ASN A 84 -9.67 13.19 1.97
C ASN A 84 -10.43 13.54 0.67
N VAL A 85 -9.70 13.59 -0.45
CA VAL A 85 -10.27 13.96 -1.76
C VAL A 85 -10.08 12.82 -2.76
N VAL A 86 -11.01 12.73 -3.69
CA VAL A 86 -10.95 11.79 -4.81
C VAL A 86 -9.98 12.31 -5.85
N GLN A 87 -9.13 11.43 -6.36
CA GLN A 87 -8.17 11.70 -7.43
C GLN A 87 -8.62 11.05 -8.74
N ILE A 88 -8.39 11.72 -9.87
CA ILE A 88 -8.70 11.19 -11.20
C ILE A 88 -7.47 10.44 -11.72
N HIS A 89 -7.68 9.18 -12.12
CA HIS A 89 -6.69 8.37 -12.84
C HIS A 89 -7.20 8.15 -14.27
N GLN A 90 -6.37 8.45 -15.26
CA GLN A 90 -6.73 8.35 -16.68
C GLN A 90 -5.56 7.83 -17.48
N GLU A 91 -5.82 6.89 -18.39
CA GLU A 91 -4.87 6.40 -19.38
C GLU A 91 -5.51 6.40 -20.76
N VAL A 92 -4.72 6.60 -21.79
CA VAL A 92 -5.16 6.62 -23.18
C VAL A 92 -4.43 5.54 -23.97
N ILE A 93 -5.14 4.89 -24.90
CA ILE A 93 -4.59 3.92 -25.84
C ILE A 93 -4.65 4.51 -27.23
N ASP A 94 -3.52 4.45 -27.93
CA ASP A 94 -3.41 4.83 -29.34
C ASP A 94 -2.98 3.61 -30.15
N LEU A 95 -3.85 3.16 -31.05
CA LEU A 95 -3.64 2.01 -31.92
C LEU A 95 -3.82 2.38 -33.38
N THR A 96 -2.79 2.08 -34.18
CA THR A 96 -2.88 2.25 -35.62
C THR A 96 -3.66 1.07 -36.26
N TYR A 97 -4.31 1.32 -37.41
CA TYR A 97 -5.00 0.27 -38.17
C TYR A 97 -4.09 -0.92 -38.51
N ALA A 98 -2.82 -0.68 -38.79
CA ALA A 98 -1.87 -1.75 -39.07
C ALA A 98 -1.67 -2.67 -37.87
N LYS A 99 -1.60 -2.12 -36.65
CA LYS A 99 -1.51 -2.92 -35.41
C LYS A 99 -2.80 -3.68 -35.11
N MET A 100 -3.95 -3.07 -35.33
CA MET A 100 -5.26 -3.71 -35.13
C MET A 100 -5.49 -4.86 -36.13
N SER A 101 -5.04 -4.72 -37.36
CA SER A 101 -5.22 -5.74 -38.40
C SER A 101 -4.19 -6.87 -38.35
N ASN A 102 -3.04 -6.65 -37.73
CA ASN A 102 -1.95 -7.63 -37.67
C ASN A 102 -2.15 -8.58 -36.47
N SER A 103 -2.98 -9.59 -36.64
CA SER A 103 -3.21 -10.64 -35.65
C SER A 103 -2.07 -11.67 -35.55
N GLY A 104 -1.04 -11.57 -36.40
CA GLY A 104 0.06 -12.54 -36.47
C GLY A 104 -0.36 -13.95 -36.89
N ARG A 105 -1.58 -14.14 -37.37
CA ARG A 105 -2.08 -15.43 -37.85
C ARG A 105 -1.97 -15.52 -39.36
N MET A 106 -1.33 -16.58 -39.86
CA MET A 106 -1.44 -16.94 -41.27
C MET A 106 -2.75 -17.67 -41.50
N SER A 107 -3.58 -17.17 -42.42
CA SER A 107 -4.81 -17.86 -42.80
C SER A 107 -4.47 -19.15 -43.55
N GLY A 108 -4.98 -20.27 -43.12
CA GLY A 108 -4.82 -21.57 -43.81
C GLY A 108 -3.86 -22.57 -43.19
N LEU A 109 -3.03 -22.22 -42.25
CA LEU A 109 -2.21 -23.16 -41.46
C LEU A 109 -2.79 -23.30 -40.05
N ASN A 110 -3.49 -24.43 -39.87
CA ASN A 110 -3.99 -24.82 -38.55
C ASN A 110 -2.86 -25.49 -37.78
N THR A 111 -1.98 -24.70 -37.19
CA THR A 111 -1.02 -25.19 -36.18
C THR A 111 -1.82 -25.37 -34.88
N ALA A 112 -2.32 -26.56 -34.69
CA ALA A 112 -3.05 -26.97 -33.50
C ALA A 112 -2.20 -26.70 -32.26
N GLY A 113 -2.71 -25.84 -31.35
CA GLY A 113 -2.19 -25.69 -30.00
C GLY A 113 -1.19 -24.55 -29.73
N GLN A 114 -0.89 -23.69 -30.69
CA GLN A 114 0.03 -22.56 -30.45
C GLN A 114 -0.70 -21.21 -30.57
N GLN A 115 -1.14 -20.69 -29.46
CA GLN A 115 -1.50 -19.27 -29.33
C GLN A 115 -0.24 -18.52 -28.89
N ALA A 116 0.63 -18.18 -29.84
CA ALA A 116 1.85 -17.43 -29.54
C ALA A 116 1.61 -15.92 -29.45
N ASN A 117 0.49 -15.42 -29.98
CA ASN A 117 0.14 -14.02 -30.03
C ASN A 117 -1.14 -13.76 -29.22
N PRO A 118 -1.27 -12.61 -28.55
CA PRO A 118 -2.53 -12.21 -27.93
C PRO A 118 -3.67 -12.22 -28.96
N ALA A 119 -4.86 -12.61 -28.54
CA ALA A 119 -6.01 -12.74 -29.45
C ALA A 119 -6.40 -11.38 -30.06
N SER A 120 -6.16 -10.28 -29.33
CA SER A 120 -6.40 -8.91 -29.75
C SER A 120 -5.32 -8.01 -29.15
N GLU A 121 -4.71 -7.17 -29.98
CA GLU A 121 -3.76 -6.15 -29.51
C GLU A 121 -4.44 -5.12 -28.64
N GLU A 122 -5.69 -4.77 -28.94
CA GLU A 122 -6.49 -3.84 -28.17
C GLU A 122 -6.70 -4.34 -26.72
N ASP A 123 -7.15 -5.59 -26.57
CA ASP A 123 -7.38 -6.19 -25.25
C ASP A 123 -6.09 -6.26 -24.44
N TRP A 124 -4.97 -6.57 -25.09
CA TRP A 124 -3.68 -6.60 -24.44
C TRP A 124 -3.27 -5.19 -23.95
N GLN A 125 -3.45 -4.16 -24.76
CA GLN A 125 -3.16 -2.78 -24.42
C GLN A 125 -4.07 -2.29 -23.28
N ILE A 126 -5.36 -2.63 -23.31
CA ILE A 126 -6.29 -2.32 -22.22
C ILE A 126 -5.81 -2.92 -20.91
N ASN A 127 -5.43 -4.20 -20.91
CA ASN A 127 -4.92 -4.87 -19.72
C ASN A 127 -3.64 -4.19 -19.18
N GLN A 128 -2.70 -3.82 -20.06
CA GLN A 128 -1.49 -3.11 -19.64
C GLN A 128 -1.80 -1.75 -19.02
N LYS A 129 -2.79 -1.03 -19.55
CA LYS A 129 -3.22 0.26 -18.99
C LYS A 129 -3.97 0.11 -17.67
N LEU A 130 -4.77 -0.93 -17.49
CA LEU A 130 -5.40 -1.24 -16.20
C LEU A 130 -4.35 -1.59 -15.13
N ILE A 131 -3.34 -2.37 -15.47
CA ILE A 131 -2.21 -2.64 -14.57
C ILE A 131 -1.49 -1.34 -14.20
N LYS A 132 -1.28 -0.45 -15.17
CA LYS A 132 -0.68 0.86 -14.88
C LYS A 132 -1.53 1.68 -13.91
N ILE A 133 -2.84 1.77 -14.13
CA ILE A 133 -3.76 2.47 -13.22
C ILE A 133 -3.69 1.86 -11.82
N ALA A 134 -3.72 0.53 -11.68
CA ALA A 134 -3.60 -0.12 -10.39
C ALA A 134 -2.31 0.26 -9.65
N ARG A 135 -1.19 0.33 -10.37
CA ARG A 135 0.10 0.77 -9.81
C ARG A 135 0.09 2.23 -9.40
N ASP A 136 -0.52 3.10 -10.20
CA ASP A 136 -0.64 4.53 -9.88
C ASP A 136 -1.54 4.76 -8.66
N VAL A 137 -2.60 3.96 -8.51
CA VAL A 137 -3.47 3.96 -7.32
C VAL A 137 -2.71 3.48 -6.09
N GLU A 138 -1.97 2.36 -6.19
CA GLU A 138 -1.10 1.85 -5.11
C GLU A 138 -0.13 2.92 -4.63
N PHE A 139 0.60 3.52 -5.55
CA PHE A 139 1.53 4.62 -5.24
C PHE A 139 0.83 5.79 -4.56
N SER A 140 -0.35 6.19 -5.05
CA SER A 140 -1.10 7.31 -4.48
C SER A 140 -1.62 7.00 -3.08
N PHE A 141 -2.03 5.77 -2.82
CA PHE A 141 -2.49 5.35 -1.49
C PHE A 141 -1.35 5.27 -0.47
N LEU A 142 -0.15 4.91 -0.89
CA LEU A 142 1.01 4.85 0.00
C LEU A 142 1.69 6.20 0.17
N GLN A 143 2.06 6.87 -0.93
CA GLN A 143 2.92 8.05 -0.95
C GLN A 143 2.21 9.34 -1.39
N GLY A 144 0.90 9.30 -1.63
CA GLY A 144 0.16 10.47 -2.09
C GLY A 144 0.30 11.65 -1.15
N THR A 145 0.51 12.84 -1.72
CA THR A 145 0.51 14.11 -0.99
C THR A 145 -0.82 14.82 -1.18
N TYR A 146 -1.46 15.21 -0.08
CA TYR A 146 -2.77 15.84 -0.13
C TYR A 146 -2.76 17.15 -0.89
N ASN A 147 -3.67 17.29 -1.85
CA ASN A 147 -3.97 18.56 -2.49
C ASN A 147 -5.46 18.64 -2.85
N LYS A 148 -6.13 19.64 -2.33
CA LYS A 148 -7.51 19.97 -2.67
C LYS A 148 -7.54 21.25 -3.48
N THR A 149 -7.98 21.16 -4.74
CA THR A 149 -8.13 22.36 -5.59
C THR A 149 -9.38 23.16 -5.17
N THR A 150 -9.27 24.46 -5.28
CA THR A 150 -10.40 25.38 -5.00
C THR A 150 -11.11 25.84 -6.27
N ASP A 151 -10.42 25.81 -7.40
CA ASP A 151 -10.88 26.36 -8.68
C ASP A 151 -10.86 25.37 -9.85
N GLY A 152 -10.44 24.13 -9.60
CA GLY A 152 -10.32 23.10 -10.62
C GLY A 152 -9.11 23.23 -11.57
N SER A 153 -8.25 24.24 -11.36
CA SER A 153 -7.05 24.45 -12.20
C SER A 153 -5.92 23.47 -11.85
N GLN A 154 -5.90 22.98 -10.63
CA GLN A 154 -4.93 21.99 -10.15
C GLN A 154 -5.60 20.64 -9.93
N ALA A 155 -4.81 19.58 -10.01
CA ALA A 155 -5.31 18.23 -9.74
C ALA A 155 -5.60 18.05 -8.24
N ASN A 156 -6.75 17.47 -7.91
CA ASN A 156 -6.97 16.88 -6.61
C ASN A 156 -6.02 15.68 -6.44
N LYS A 157 -5.39 15.57 -5.28
CA LYS A 157 -4.51 14.47 -4.93
C LYS A 157 -4.94 13.87 -3.60
N THR A 158 -5.14 12.58 -3.61
CA THR A 158 -5.50 11.81 -2.42
C THR A 158 -4.34 11.79 -1.43
N ARG A 159 -4.66 11.98 -0.14
CA ARG A 159 -3.67 11.83 0.95
C ARG A 159 -3.29 10.37 1.09
N GLY A 160 -2.00 10.08 1.02
CA GLY A 160 -1.47 8.74 1.21
C GLY A 160 -1.34 8.34 2.68
N MET A 161 -1.22 7.04 2.92
CA MET A 161 -1.12 6.46 4.27
C MET A 161 0.12 6.94 5.02
N ILE A 162 1.25 7.14 4.35
CA ILE A 162 2.49 7.66 4.97
C ILE A 162 2.28 9.10 5.47
N GLU A 163 1.60 9.94 4.70
CA GLU A 163 1.28 11.32 5.13
C GLU A 163 0.29 11.32 6.30
N LEU A 164 -0.69 10.41 6.27
CA LEU A 164 -1.65 10.25 7.36
C LEU A 164 -0.96 9.76 8.64
N ALA A 165 -0.09 8.75 8.54
CA ALA A 165 0.63 8.18 9.67
C ALA A 165 1.54 9.19 10.38
N LYS A 166 2.09 10.19 9.67
CA LYS A 166 2.89 11.27 10.27
C LYS A 166 2.10 12.11 11.28
N THR A 167 0.79 12.15 11.18
CA THR A 167 -0.07 12.89 12.12
C THR A 167 -0.54 12.05 13.30
N ALA A 168 -0.29 10.73 13.27
CA ALA A 168 -0.67 9.79 14.32
C ALA A 168 0.56 9.39 15.15
N SER A 169 1.12 8.20 14.91
CA SER A 169 2.31 7.71 15.60
C SER A 169 3.48 7.68 14.63
N HIS A 170 4.54 8.42 14.94
CA HIS A 170 5.65 8.60 14.01
C HIS A 170 6.99 8.69 14.74
N ILE A 171 7.93 7.83 14.37
CA ILE A 171 9.30 7.84 14.87
C ILE A 171 10.25 8.27 13.76
N GLU A 172 10.95 9.36 14.00
CA GLU A 172 11.99 9.85 13.10
C GLU A 172 13.28 9.05 13.26
N GLY A 173 13.67 8.32 12.22
CA GLY A 173 14.89 7.52 12.21
C GLY A 173 16.19 8.30 12.22
N GLY A 174 16.17 9.62 11.91
CA GLY A 174 17.34 10.51 11.92
C GLY A 174 18.49 10.01 11.04
N SER A 175 18.22 9.45 9.87
CA SER A 175 19.20 8.86 8.94
C SER A 175 19.99 7.68 9.53
N LYS A 176 19.47 7.02 10.55
CA LYS A 176 20.04 5.80 11.12
C LYS A 176 19.41 4.57 10.48
N LEU A 177 20.15 3.47 10.49
CA LEU A 177 19.58 2.19 10.12
C LEU A 177 18.52 1.78 11.14
N LEU A 178 17.47 1.10 10.67
CA LEU A 178 16.43 0.54 11.51
C LEU A 178 17.04 -0.37 12.58
N THR A 179 16.60 -0.19 13.82
CA THR A 179 16.98 -1.03 14.96
C THR A 179 15.74 -1.65 15.59
N VAL A 180 15.94 -2.71 16.35
CA VAL A 180 14.84 -3.35 17.09
C VAL A 180 14.25 -2.40 18.14
N ASP A 181 15.10 -1.56 18.74
CA ASP A 181 14.63 -0.60 19.73
C ASP A 181 13.71 0.46 19.12
N MET A 182 14.02 0.96 17.91
CA MET A 182 13.13 1.87 17.17
C MET A 182 11.79 1.23 16.85
N MET A 183 11.77 -0.05 16.49
CA MET A 183 10.52 -0.77 16.27
C MET A 183 9.70 -0.92 17.56
N LYS A 184 10.35 -1.24 18.69
CA LYS A 184 9.70 -1.31 19.99
C LYS A 184 9.14 0.04 20.43
N GLU A 185 9.88 1.11 20.19
CA GLU A 185 9.45 2.48 20.46
C GLU A 185 8.20 2.84 19.65
N LEU A 186 8.16 2.49 18.35
CA LEU A 186 6.99 2.70 17.51
C LEU A 186 5.76 1.96 18.05
N PHE A 187 5.90 0.68 18.40
CA PHE A 187 4.76 -0.09 18.93
C PHE A 187 4.30 0.43 20.30
N LEU A 188 5.22 0.89 21.12
CA LEU A 188 4.89 1.51 22.40
C LEU A 188 4.12 2.83 22.20
N GLU A 189 4.56 3.67 21.26
CA GLU A 189 3.89 4.91 20.93
C GLU A 189 2.48 4.65 20.37
N MET A 190 2.35 3.68 19.45
CA MET A 190 1.05 3.26 18.94
C MET A 190 0.11 2.79 20.06
N ALA A 191 0.61 1.99 21.00
CA ALA A 191 -0.17 1.52 22.15
C ALA A 191 -0.60 2.67 23.07
N ASN A 192 0.29 3.63 23.33
CA ASN A 192 -0.01 4.81 24.14
C ASN A 192 -1.05 5.72 23.46
N ASN A 193 -1.03 5.80 22.14
CA ASN A 193 -2.00 6.55 21.34
C ASN A 193 -3.32 5.78 21.11
N GLY A 194 -3.49 4.62 21.73
CA GLY A 194 -4.76 3.87 21.75
C GLY A 194 -5.01 3.04 20.47
N ALA A 195 -3.97 2.59 19.79
CA ALA A 195 -4.12 1.72 18.62
C ALA A 195 -4.80 0.40 18.97
N TYR A 196 -5.70 -0.05 18.09
CA TYR A 196 -6.29 -1.39 18.15
C TYR A 196 -5.43 -2.35 17.36
N PHE A 197 -4.74 -3.28 18.02
CA PHE A 197 -3.83 -4.22 17.38
C PHE A 197 -4.55 -5.48 16.85
N ASN A 198 -5.55 -5.32 15.95
CA ASN A 198 -6.36 -6.45 15.49
C ASN A 198 -5.83 -7.08 14.21
N ASN A 199 -5.74 -6.32 13.12
CA ASN A 199 -5.33 -6.79 11.80
C ASN A 199 -4.14 -5.98 11.28
N MET A 200 -3.09 -5.94 12.08
CA MET A 200 -1.91 -5.14 11.77
C MET A 200 -1.06 -5.79 10.69
N VAL A 201 -0.66 -4.99 9.72
CA VAL A 201 0.25 -5.38 8.64
C VAL A 201 1.38 -4.34 8.56
N LEU A 202 2.60 -4.84 8.47
CA LEU A 202 3.80 -4.03 8.29
C LEU A 202 4.17 -4.02 6.80
N PHE A 203 4.08 -2.85 6.18
CA PHE A 203 4.52 -2.62 4.80
C PHE A 203 5.93 -2.05 4.80
N CYS A 204 6.78 -2.58 3.94
CA CYS A 204 8.15 -2.12 3.83
C CYS A 204 8.70 -2.30 2.41
N GLY A 205 9.69 -1.46 2.06
CA GLY A 205 10.48 -1.62 0.85
C GLY A 205 11.44 -2.81 0.91
N ALA A 206 12.09 -3.14 -0.20
CA ALA A 206 12.98 -4.29 -0.30
C ALA A 206 14.16 -4.20 0.67
N PHE A 207 14.77 -3.02 0.80
CA PHE A 207 15.89 -2.78 1.70
C PHE A 207 15.50 -3.01 3.16
N GLN A 208 14.38 -2.43 3.60
CA GLN A 208 13.90 -2.58 4.97
C GLN A 208 13.50 -4.03 5.29
N LYS A 209 12.93 -4.74 4.31
CA LYS A 209 12.61 -6.17 4.45
C LYS A 209 13.85 -7.02 4.76
N GLN A 210 14.94 -6.80 4.01
CA GLN A 210 16.20 -7.49 4.25
C GLN A 210 16.81 -7.11 5.60
N LEU A 211 16.72 -5.83 5.96
CA LEU A 211 17.23 -5.34 7.23
C LEU A 211 16.48 -5.94 8.42
N ILE A 212 15.14 -5.98 8.38
CA ILE A 212 14.31 -6.62 9.39
C ILE A 212 14.72 -8.10 9.55
N THR A 213 14.83 -8.84 8.45
CA THR A 213 15.26 -10.23 8.49
C THR A 213 16.62 -10.38 9.17
N SER A 214 17.60 -9.56 8.81
CA SER A 214 18.95 -9.63 9.39
C SER A 214 19.00 -9.24 10.87
N LEU A 215 18.13 -8.32 11.32
CA LEU A 215 18.03 -7.95 12.74
C LEU A 215 17.51 -9.09 13.60
N TYR A 216 16.48 -9.78 13.11
CA TYR A 216 15.91 -10.92 13.85
C TYR A 216 16.79 -12.18 13.78
N GLU A 217 17.49 -12.43 12.66
CA GLU A 217 18.52 -13.47 12.60
C GLU A 217 19.61 -13.30 13.67
N LYS A 218 20.06 -12.07 13.87
CA LYS A 218 21.08 -11.75 14.89
C LYS A 218 20.56 -11.91 16.32
N GLN A 219 19.28 -11.58 16.57
CA GLN A 219 18.69 -11.70 17.90
C GLN A 219 18.36 -13.14 18.28
N LEU A 220 17.89 -13.95 17.35
CA LEU A 220 17.56 -15.36 17.60
C LEU A 220 18.79 -16.24 17.86
N GLY A 221 19.98 -15.67 17.75
CA GLY A 221 21.25 -16.25 18.13
C GLY A 221 21.31 -17.79 18.08
N TYR A 222 21.91 -18.36 17.04
CA TYR A 222 22.51 -19.73 16.95
C TYR A 222 21.68 -20.95 17.34
N ASN A 223 20.44 -20.85 17.75
CA ASN A 223 19.61 -21.98 18.18
C ASN A 223 18.49 -22.37 17.21
N VAL A 224 18.62 -22.04 15.94
CA VAL A 224 17.73 -22.63 14.94
C VAL A 224 18.25 -24.05 14.65
N GLY A 225 17.63 -25.04 15.30
CA GLY A 225 17.84 -26.45 14.99
C GLY A 225 17.74 -26.65 13.48
N ALA A 226 18.74 -27.32 12.94
CA ALA A 226 19.02 -27.53 11.54
C ALA A 226 17.83 -27.99 10.68
N ALA A 227 16.92 -27.10 10.34
CA ALA A 227 16.17 -27.19 9.11
C ALA A 227 16.98 -26.44 8.06
N ARG A 228 17.61 -27.17 7.22
CA ARG A 228 18.53 -26.73 6.19
C ARG A 228 17.77 -25.94 5.11
N ASN A 229 17.49 -24.65 5.35
CA ASN A 229 17.13 -23.73 4.30
C ASN A 229 18.42 -23.15 3.69
N VAL A 230 18.79 -23.65 2.54
CA VAL A 230 19.83 -23.07 1.71
C VAL A 230 19.26 -21.79 1.13
N GLY A 231 19.64 -20.62 1.68
CA GLY A 231 19.23 -19.34 1.11
C GLY A 231 18.69 -18.29 2.05
N GLY A 232 18.95 -18.37 3.35
CA GLY A 232 18.53 -17.35 4.34
C GLY A 232 17.12 -17.56 4.89
N MET A 233 16.86 -16.94 6.03
CA MET A 233 15.56 -16.99 6.69
C MET A 233 14.65 -15.90 6.13
N ASN A 234 13.43 -16.24 5.73
CA ASN A 234 12.42 -15.27 5.35
C ASN A 234 11.47 -15.04 6.53
N VAL A 235 11.52 -13.85 7.13
CA VAL A 235 10.59 -13.45 8.18
C VAL A 235 9.33 -12.92 7.52
N THR A 236 8.24 -13.66 7.57
CA THR A 236 6.94 -13.29 7.00
C THR A 236 6.00 -12.73 8.04
N GLU A 237 6.20 -13.05 9.30
CA GLU A 237 5.39 -12.63 10.43
C GLU A 237 6.30 -12.11 11.54
N LEU A 238 5.84 -11.10 12.22
CA LEU A 238 6.47 -10.51 13.39
C LEU A 238 5.53 -10.65 14.57
N GLU A 239 6.01 -11.27 15.65
CA GLU A 239 5.32 -11.36 16.92
C GLU A 239 5.92 -10.33 17.87
N THR A 240 5.06 -9.44 18.39
CA THR A 240 5.41 -8.39 19.33
C THR A 240 4.66 -8.59 20.63
N ASP A 241 4.99 -7.82 21.66
CA ASP A 241 4.29 -7.87 22.96
C ASP A 241 2.79 -7.48 22.84
N PHE A 242 2.41 -6.80 21.77
CA PHE A 242 1.05 -6.29 21.57
C PHE A 242 0.22 -7.10 20.59
N CYS A 243 0.84 -7.60 19.52
CA CYS A 243 0.14 -8.33 18.47
C CYS A 243 1.10 -9.17 17.61
N LYS A 244 0.49 -10.03 16.80
CA LYS A 244 1.13 -10.71 15.69
C LYS A 244 0.75 -10.04 14.38
N MET A 245 1.73 -9.63 13.58
CA MET A 245 1.51 -8.93 12.32
C MET A 245 2.24 -9.58 11.16
N GLY A 246 1.65 -9.51 9.98
CA GLY A 246 2.29 -9.93 8.74
C GLY A 246 3.25 -8.86 8.23
N ILE A 247 4.35 -9.28 7.61
CA ILE A 247 5.27 -8.37 6.92
C ILE A 247 5.07 -8.53 5.42
N VAL A 248 4.66 -7.45 4.79
CA VAL A 248 4.40 -7.39 3.35
C VAL A 248 5.46 -6.51 2.69
N TRP A 249 6.13 -7.08 1.69
CA TRP A 249 7.00 -6.31 0.84
C TRP A 249 6.19 -5.62 -0.24
N ASP A 250 6.34 -4.30 -0.31
CA ASP A 250 5.73 -3.49 -1.34
C ASP A 250 6.80 -2.70 -2.10
N ARG A 251 6.72 -2.75 -3.41
CA ARG A 251 7.66 -2.07 -4.31
C ARG A 251 7.51 -0.55 -4.29
N PHE A 252 6.31 -0.07 -3.97
CA PHE A 252 5.97 1.35 -3.93
C PHE A 252 6.22 2.00 -2.57
N MET A 253 6.65 1.22 -1.58
CA MET A 253 7.12 1.78 -0.31
C MET A 253 8.49 2.43 -0.48
N PRO A 254 8.73 3.63 0.10
CA PRO A 254 10.06 4.24 0.15
C PRO A 254 11.05 3.30 0.85
N GLU A 255 12.32 3.35 0.41
CA GLU A 255 13.37 2.49 0.97
C GLU A 255 13.75 2.83 2.41
N ASP A 256 13.44 4.04 2.86
CA ASP A 256 13.77 4.58 4.19
C ASP A 256 12.60 4.52 5.17
N THR A 257 11.46 4.01 4.76
CA THR A 257 10.21 4.06 5.54
C THR A 257 9.65 2.66 5.74
N ILE A 258 9.09 2.42 6.93
CA ILE A 258 8.20 1.30 7.24
C ILE A 258 6.86 1.88 7.67
N LEU A 259 5.78 1.22 7.26
CA LEU A 259 4.42 1.61 7.61
C LEU A 259 3.73 0.43 8.31
N VAL A 260 3.15 0.69 9.47
CA VAL A 260 2.30 -0.27 10.16
C VAL A 260 0.88 0.25 10.10
N ALA A 261 -0.01 -0.54 9.53
CA ALA A 261 -1.42 -0.16 9.36
C ALA A 261 -2.36 -1.29 9.79
N ASP A 262 -3.51 -0.90 10.34
CA ASP A 262 -4.60 -1.82 10.62
C ASP A 262 -5.51 -1.91 9.39
N MET A 263 -5.41 -3.02 8.66
CA MET A 263 -6.18 -3.24 7.43
C MET A 263 -7.68 -3.43 7.65
N ALA A 264 -8.15 -3.46 8.89
CA ALA A 264 -9.59 -3.43 9.19
C ALA A 264 -10.20 -2.02 9.10
N HIS A 265 -9.35 -0.99 9.08
CA HIS A 265 -9.75 0.42 9.08
C HIS A 265 -9.24 1.22 7.87
N VAL A 266 -8.67 0.55 6.89
CA VAL A 266 -8.18 1.13 5.62
C VAL A 266 -9.25 1.10 4.53
#